data_2d16f1d0b5c925214883d4945d0a8094
#
_entry.id   2d16f1d0b5c925214883d4945d0a8094
#
_cell.length_a   1.000
_cell.length_b   1.000
_cell.length_c   1.000
_cell.angle_alpha   90.00
_cell.angle_beta   90.00
_cell.angle_gamma   90.00
#
_symmetry.space_group_name_H-M   'P 1'
#
loop_
_entity.id
_entity.type
_entity.pdbx_description
1 polymer ?
#
loop_
_entity_poly.entity_id
_entity_poly.type
_entity_poly.pdbx_seq_one_letter_code
_entity_poly.pdbx_strand_id
1 'polypeptide(L)'
;PRLVGETGGKDFVLAHPSADVDVLRTALVRGAFEYQGQKCSAASRAYVPHSVWRRLKDDLVSATEGLTMGPVTDLSNFMGALIDDKAYAKNVAAIERARSTAGIQVIAGGLYDDKEGWFVRPTILVGDDPTDEMFTTEYFGPILSVHVFPDRQYDSVMRQLESVAPYALTGSIIAQDRAAIAEASRVLRFAAGNFYVNDKPTGAVVGQQPFGGGRASGTNDKAGAAQNLLRWTSTRSIKETFTPPTDHTYPHLQ
;
A
#
# COMPACT_ATOMS: atom_id res chain seq x y z
N PRO A 1 18.82 22.68 -3.61
CA PRO A 1 18.71 21.54 -4.54
C PRO A 1 17.25 21.05 -4.61
N ARG A 2 16.88 20.46 -5.75
CA ARG A 2 15.62 19.72 -5.87
C ARG A 2 15.74 18.39 -5.13
N LEU A 3 14.70 18.03 -4.41
CA LEU A 3 14.60 16.74 -3.72
C LEU A 3 13.61 15.84 -4.47
N VAL A 4 14.01 14.60 -4.72
CA VAL A 4 13.14 13.51 -5.17
C VAL A 4 13.20 12.43 -4.10
N GLY A 5 12.08 12.23 -3.40
CA GLY A 5 11.99 11.32 -2.27
C GLY A 5 10.98 10.22 -2.52
N GLU A 6 11.34 9.00 -2.17
CA GLU A 6 10.46 7.85 -2.03
C GLU A 6 10.89 7.09 -0.79
N THR A 7 9.94 6.83 0.11
CA THR A 7 10.20 6.26 1.43
C THR A 7 9.35 5.00 1.63
N GLY A 8 8.52 4.98 2.65
CA GLY A 8 7.69 3.83 3.01
C GLY A 8 6.23 3.98 2.63
N GLY A 9 5.44 3.01 3.06
CA GLY A 9 4.00 2.96 2.90
C GLY A 9 3.32 2.22 4.04
N LYS A 10 2.05 2.48 4.22
CA LYS A 10 1.13 1.68 5.05
C LYS A 10 -0.13 1.48 4.23
N ASP A 11 -0.01 0.66 3.23
CA ASP A 11 -0.92 0.63 2.10
C ASP A 11 -2.17 -0.16 2.41
N PHE A 12 -3.29 0.29 1.85
CA PHE A 12 -4.60 -0.22 2.23
C PHE A 12 -5.28 -1.04 1.12
N VAL A 13 -6.14 -1.95 1.58
CA VAL A 13 -7.19 -2.56 0.76
C VAL A 13 -8.53 -2.25 1.42
N LEU A 14 -9.41 -1.55 0.73
CA LEU A 14 -10.78 -1.25 1.15
C LEU A 14 -11.75 -2.16 0.40
N ALA A 15 -12.48 -3.01 1.11
CA ALA A 15 -13.55 -3.80 0.53
C ALA A 15 -14.89 -3.06 0.66
N HIS A 16 -15.66 -3.03 -0.44
CA HIS A 16 -17.06 -2.62 -0.43
C HIS A 16 -17.98 -3.84 -0.16
N PRO A 17 -19.20 -3.68 0.36
CA PRO A 17 -20.15 -4.80 0.49
C PRO A 17 -20.41 -5.60 -0.80
N SER A 18 -20.23 -4.98 -1.97
CA SER A 18 -20.31 -5.65 -3.28
C SER A 18 -19.01 -6.36 -3.72
N ALA A 19 -18.00 -6.44 -2.86
CA ALA A 19 -16.73 -7.05 -3.22
C ALA A 19 -16.90 -8.54 -3.59
N ASP A 20 -16.19 -8.94 -4.64
CA ASP A 20 -15.95 -10.34 -4.92
C ASP A 20 -14.96 -10.89 -3.89
N VAL A 21 -15.36 -11.95 -3.18
CA VAL A 21 -14.60 -12.48 -2.04
C VAL A 21 -13.33 -13.20 -2.50
N ASP A 22 -13.37 -13.86 -3.64
CA ASP A 22 -12.19 -14.57 -4.17
C ASP A 22 -11.14 -13.59 -4.70
N VAL A 23 -11.58 -12.52 -5.34
CA VAL A 23 -10.71 -11.40 -5.75
C VAL A 23 -10.09 -10.76 -4.53
N LEU A 24 -10.89 -10.47 -3.50
CA LEU A 24 -10.40 -9.86 -2.26
C LEU A 24 -9.40 -10.76 -1.54
N ARG A 25 -9.71 -12.07 -1.37
CA ARG A 25 -8.79 -13.04 -0.77
C ARG A 25 -7.44 -13.05 -1.49
N THR A 26 -7.47 -13.16 -2.82
CA THR A 26 -6.28 -13.21 -3.66
C THR A 26 -5.46 -11.91 -3.54
N ALA A 27 -6.12 -10.76 -3.58
CA ALA A 27 -5.48 -9.45 -3.44
C ALA A 27 -4.81 -9.28 -2.07
N LEU A 28 -5.44 -9.76 -0.99
CA LEU A 28 -4.89 -9.70 0.36
C LEU A 28 -3.70 -10.64 0.52
N VAL A 29 -3.82 -11.92 0.11
CA VAL A 29 -2.74 -12.91 0.26
C VAL A 29 -1.51 -12.51 -0.56
N ARG A 30 -1.68 -12.20 -1.84
CA ARG A 30 -0.57 -11.77 -2.70
C ARG A 30 -0.03 -10.41 -2.27
N GLY A 31 -0.92 -9.47 -2.00
CA GLY A 31 -0.53 -8.10 -1.64
C GLY A 31 0.26 -8.02 -0.33
N ALA A 32 -0.10 -8.83 0.66
CA ALA A 32 0.53 -8.78 1.99
C ALA A 32 1.76 -9.69 2.12
N PHE A 33 1.81 -10.82 1.40
CA PHE A 33 2.78 -11.89 1.73
C PHE A 33 3.79 -12.19 0.62
N GLU A 34 3.54 -11.81 -0.65
CA GLU A 34 4.57 -11.91 -1.68
C GLU A 34 5.86 -11.20 -1.24
N TYR A 35 7.01 -11.87 -1.43
CA TYR A 35 8.31 -11.36 -1.01
C TYR A 35 8.36 -11.01 0.49
N GLN A 36 7.70 -11.82 1.34
CA GLN A 36 7.62 -11.66 2.79
C GLN A 36 7.03 -10.30 3.23
N GLY A 37 6.18 -9.67 2.40
CA GLY A 37 5.65 -8.33 2.67
C GLY A 37 6.71 -7.21 2.68
N GLN A 38 7.91 -7.49 2.21
CA GLN A 38 9.02 -6.53 2.17
C GLN A 38 8.96 -5.67 0.92
N LYS A 39 7.81 -5.02 0.71
CA LYS A 39 7.55 -4.06 -0.36
C LYS A 39 6.96 -2.80 0.27
N CYS A 40 7.46 -1.63 -0.12
CA CYS A 40 6.88 -0.36 0.32
C CYS A 40 5.37 -0.26 0.00
N SER A 41 4.91 -0.96 -1.05
CA SER A 41 3.52 -0.99 -1.52
C SER A 41 2.74 -2.23 -1.07
N ALA A 42 3.28 -3.08 -0.19
CA ALA A 42 2.57 -4.26 0.28
C ALA A 42 1.24 -3.90 0.96
N ALA A 43 0.21 -4.73 0.75
CA ALA A 43 -1.04 -4.61 1.49
C ALA A 43 -0.77 -4.85 2.98
N SER A 44 -0.74 -3.81 3.78
CA SER A 44 -0.42 -3.90 5.20
C SER A 44 -1.61 -3.65 6.12
N ARG A 45 -2.69 -3.06 5.58
CA ARG A 45 -3.96 -2.86 6.29
C ARG A 45 -5.15 -3.13 5.36
N ALA A 46 -6.16 -3.81 5.87
CA ALA A 46 -7.40 -4.10 5.16
C ALA A 46 -8.60 -3.63 5.98
N TYR A 47 -9.59 -3.07 5.30
CA TYR A 47 -10.85 -2.63 5.88
C TYR A 47 -11.97 -3.41 5.22
N VAL A 48 -12.68 -4.23 6.01
CA VAL A 48 -13.61 -5.23 5.47
C VAL A 48 -14.98 -5.14 6.14
N PRO A 49 -16.09 -4.94 5.38
CA PRO A 49 -17.43 -4.94 5.94
C PRO A 49 -17.81 -6.29 6.55
N HIS A 50 -18.65 -6.29 7.59
CA HIS A 50 -19.09 -7.51 8.26
C HIS A 50 -19.70 -8.56 7.31
N SER A 51 -20.48 -8.14 6.33
CA SER A 51 -21.12 -9.06 5.36
C SER A 51 -20.09 -9.78 4.48
N VAL A 52 -19.00 -9.08 4.12
CA VAL A 52 -17.90 -9.64 3.35
C VAL A 52 -16.99 -10.50 4.25
N TRP A 53 -16.68 -10.01 5.46
CA TRP A 53 -15.81 -10.70 6.41
C TRP A 53 -16.30 -12.11 6.77
N ARG A 54 -17.60 -12.27 7.01
CA ARG A 54 -18.20 -13.59 7.32
C ARG A 54 -18.01 -14.64 6.22
N ARG A 55 -17.84 -14.19 4.98
CA ARG A 55 -17.63 -15.05 3.81
C ARG A 55 -16.16 -15.25 3.50
N LEU A 56 -15.30 -14.32 3.94
CA LEU A 56 -13.88 -14.26 3.61
C LEU A 56 -13.00 -14.97 4.64
N LYS A 57 -13.31 -14.80 5.94
CA LYS A 57 -12.40 -15.06 7.06
C LYS A 57 -11.75 -16.44 7.00
N ASP A 58 -12.56 -17.49 6.93
CA ASP A 58 -12.06 -18.88 7.06
C ASP A 58 -11.17 -19.25 5.86
N ASP A 59 -11.56 -18.86 4.65
CA ASP A 59 -10.78 -19.09 3.44
C ASP A 59 -9.49 -18.25 3.41
N LEU A 60 -9.52 -17.04 3.95
CA LEU A 60 -8.34 -16.19 4.07
C LEU A 60 -7.33 -16.77 5.06
N VAL A 61 -7.79 -17.24 6.22
CA VAL A 61 -6.96 -17.92 7.23
C VAL A 61 -6.36 -19.18 6.63
N SER A 62 -7.18 -20.04 6.02
CA SER A 62 -6.71 -21.30 5.41
C SER A 62 -5.67 -21.04 4.30
N ALA A 63 -5.92 -20.06 3.42
CA ALA A 63 -4.97 -19.70 2.37
C ALA A 63 -3.66 -19.15 2.94
N THR A 64 -3.72 -18.38 4.02
CA THR A 64 -2.52 -17.80 4.67
C THR A 64 -1.69 -18.88 5.36
N GLU A 65 -2.31 -19.77 6.10
CA GLU A 65 -1.62 -20.87 6.79
C GLU A 65 -1.05 -21.91 5.83
N GLY A 66 -1.70 -22.09 4.67
CA GLY A 66 -1.23 -22.99 3.61
C GLY A 66 -0.03 -22.47 2.81
N LEU A 67 0.43 -21.23 3.01
CA LEU A 67 1.59 -20.70 2.29
C LEU A 67 2.86 -21.45 2.70
N THR A 68 3.58 -21.97 1.69
CA THR A 68 4.86 -22.65 1.88
C THR A 68 5.96 -21.64 2.17
N MET A 69 6.88 -21.98 3.08
CA MET A 69 7.99 -21.12 3.47
C MET A 69 9.25 -21.96 3.64
N GLY A 70 10.36 -21.48 3.09
CA GLY A 70 11.63 -22.19 3.18
C GLY A 70 12.75 -21.50 2.41
N PRO A 71 13.85 -22.20 2.10
CA PRO A 71 14.96 -21.66 1.31
C PRO A 71 14.51 -21.16 -0.05
N VAL A 72 15.04 -20.01 -0.49
CA VAL A 72 14.73 -19.41 -1.80
C VAL A 72 15.24 -20.21 -3.00
N THR A 73 16.11 -21.17 -2.78
CA THR A 73 16.59 -22.11 -3.80
C THR A 73 15.55 -23.18 -4.16
N ASP A 74 14.56 -23.39 -3.30
CA ASP A 74 13.42 -24.27 -3.55
C ASP A 74 12.23 -23.42 -4.05
N LEU A 75 11.99 -23.46 -5.36
CA LEU A 75 10.95 -22.66 -6.02
C LEU A 75 9.52 -23.14 -5.70
N SER A 76 9.33 -24.19 -4.93
CA SER A 76 8.02 -24.59 -4.40
C SER A 76 7.60 -23.74 -3.19
N ASN A 77 8.52 -23.00 -2.58
CA ASN A 77 8.23 -22.06 -1.51
C ASN A 77 7.62 -20.77 -2.04
N PHE A 78 6.49 -20.38 -1.47
CA PHE A 78 5.86 -19.09 -1.78
C PHE A 78 6.68 -17.90 -1.24
N MET A 79 7.34 -18.09 -0.09
CA MET A 79 8.10 -17.06 0.59
C MET A 79 9.31 -17.61 1.33
N GLY A 80 10.28 -16.76 1.63
CA GLY A 80 11.51 -17.08 2.35
C GLY A 80 11.64 -16.37 3.68
N ALA A 81 12.89 -16.23 4.14
CA ALA A 81 13.25 -15.47 5.33
C ALA A 81 13.19 -13.94 5.09
N LEU A 82 13.08 -13.16 6.14
CA LEU A 82 13.28 -11.71 6.13
C LEU A 82 14.76 -11.38 5.84
N ILE A 83 15.01 -10.13 5.45
CA ILE A 83 16.32 -9.69 4.96
C ILE A 83 17.42 -9.75 6.02
N ASP A 84 17.10 -9.42 7.28
CA ASP A 84 18.08 -9.34 8.37
C ASP A 84 17.43 -9.49 9.76
N ASP A 85 18.28 -9.51 10.80
CA ASP A 85 17.89 -9.59 12.21
C ASP A 85 17.03 -8.41 12.68
N LYS A 86 17.26 -7.21 12.14
CA LYS A 86 16.51 -6.01 12.51
C LYS A 86 15.08 -6.07 11.98
N ALA A 87 14.92 -6.51 10.72
CA ALA A 87 13.60 -6.75 10.13
C ALA A 87 12.86 -7.85 10.91
N TYR A 88 13.55 -8.93 11.27
CA TYR A 88 13.01 -10.00 12.10
C TYR A 88 12.55 -9.48 13.47
N ALA A 89 13.43 -8.81 14.21
CA ALA A 89 13.13 -8.29 15.55
C ALA A 89 11.94 -7.31 15.53
N LYS A 90 11.86 -6.45 14.51
CA LYS A 90 10.73 -5.52 14.34
C LYS A 90 9.40 -6.25 14.15
N ASN A 91 9.37 -7.29 13.33
CA ASN A 91 8.15 -8.05 13.07
C ASN A 91 7.76 -8.93 14.27
N VAL A 92 8.72 -9.53 14.96
CA VAL A 92 8.47 -10.26 16.22
C VAL A 92 7.88 -9.32 17.28
N ALA A 93 8.47 -8.14 17.46
CA ALA A 93 7.95 -7.16 18.41
C ALA A 93 6.51 -6.74 18.10
N ALA A 94 6.17 -6.56 16.81
CA ALA A 94 4.80 -6.25 16.39
C ALA A 94 3.82 -7.38 16.70
N ILE A 95 4.21 -8.64 16.50
CA ILE A 95 3.39 -9.81 16.81
C ILE A 95 3.18 -9.93 18.33
N GLU A 96 4.25 -9.79 19.13
CA GLU A 96 4.16 -9.89 20.61
C GLU A 96 3.33 -8.74 21.18
N ARG A 97 3.49 -7.52 20.66
CA ARG A 97 2.61 -6.41 20.99
C ARG A 97 1.14 -6.75 20.70
N ALA A 98 0.85 -7.27 19.51
CA ALA A 98 -0.51 -7.64 19.12
C ALA A 98 -1.13 -8.67 20.08
N ARG A 99 -0.37 -9.66 20.53
CA ARG A 99 -0.81 -10.68 21.50
C ARG A 99 -1.13 -10.10 22.87
N SER A 100 -0.44 -9.05 23.27
CA SER A 100 -0.60 -8.41 24.58
C SER A 100 -1.59 -7.25 24.59
N THR A 101 -2.07 -6.80 23.41
CA THR A 101 -2.96 -5.66 23.29
C THR A 101 -4.42 -6.10 23.27
N ALA A 102 -5.23 -5.58 24.20
CA ALA A 102 -6.67 -5.84 24.22
C ALA A 102 -7.33 -5.30 22.92
N GLY A 103 -8.29 -6.06 22.38
CA GLY A 103 -8.96 -5.69 21.11
C GLY A 103 -8.20 -6.06 19.85
N ILE A 104 -7.03 -6.73 19.98
CA ILE A 104 -6.31 -7.30 18.84
C ILE A 104 -6.29 -8.82 18.94
N GLN A 105 -6.55 -9.50 17.82
CA GLN A 105 -6.51 -10.96 17.71
C GLN A 105 -5.54 -11.37 16.60
N VAL A 106 -4.67 -12.34 16.90
CA VAL A 106 -3.86 -13.03 15.89
C VAL A 106 -4.71 -14.22 15.41
N ILE A 107 -5.18 -14.18 14.18
CA ILE A 107 -6.11 -15.18 13.64
C ILE A 107 -5.46 -16.17 12.67
N ALA A 108 -4.25 -15.87 12.20
CA ALA A 108 -3.41 -16.77 11.40
C ALA A 108 -1.94 -16.44 11.66
N GLY A 109 -1.06 -17.42 11.55
CA GLY A 109 0.38 -17.26 11.71
C GLY A 109 0.81 -16.93 13.13
N GLY A 110 1.52 -15.83 13.30
CA GLY A 110 2.08 -15.41 14.59
C GLY A 110 3.32 -16.20 15.05
N LEU A 111 3.82 -17.11 14.24
CA LEU A 111 4.98 -17.93 14.55
C LEU A 111 6.24 -17.38 13.85
N TYR A 112 7.38 -17.57 14.50
CA TYR A 112 8.66 -17.12 13.98
C TYR A 112 9.79 -18.01 14.50
N ASP A 113 10.88 -18.12 13.72
CA ASP A 113 12.05 -18.95 14.03
C ASP A 113 13.31 -18.31 13.41
N ASP A 114 14.39 -18.22 14.15
CA ASP A 114 15.68 -17.62 13.74
C ASP A 114 16.85 -18.62 13.73
N LYS A 115 16.57 -19.94 13.83
CA LYS A 115 17.63 -20.97 13.91
C LYS A 115 18.38 -21.16 12.60
N GLU A 116 17.66 -21.15 11.47
CA GLU A 116 18.24 -21.33 10.12
C GLU A 116 18.14 -20.08 9.26
N GLY A 117 17.37 -19.07 9.71
CA GLY A 117 17.14 -17.82 9.01
C GLY A 117 16.05 -17.01 9.70
N TRP A 118 15.86 -15.79 9.29
CA TRP A 118 14.94 -14.84 9.90
C TRP A 118 13.48 -15.09 9.45
N PHE A 119 12.93 -16.25 9.80
CA PHE A 119 11.61 -16.66 9.35
C PHE A 119 10.50 -16.13 10.25
N VAL A 120 9.54 -15.41 9.64
CA VAL A 120 8.28 -14.98 10.26
C VAL A 120 7.13 -15.49 9.41
N ARG A 121 6.23 -16.29 10.00
CA ARG A 121 5.06 -16.81 9.30
C ARG A 121 4.12 -15.67 8.86
N PRO A 122 3.48 -15.81 7.68
CA PRO A 122 2.40 -14.92 7.29
C PRO A 122 1.40 -14.77 8.42
N THR A 123 1.15 -13.54 8.85
CA THR A 123 0.39 -13.25 10.07
C THR A 123 -0.77 -12.32 9.77
N ILE A 124 -1.97 -12.69 10.24
CA ILE A 124 -3.15 -11.82 10.15
C ILE A 124 -3.54 -11.37 11.55
N LEU A 125 -3.58 -10.06 11.74
CA LEU A 125 -4.05 -9.38 12.94
C LEU A 125 -5.44 -8.80 12.65
N VAL A 126 -6.39 -8.99 13.56
CA VAL A 126 -7.70 -8.31 13.51
C VAL A 126 -7.78 -7.35 14.70
N GLY A 127 -8.02 -6.08 14.43
CA GLY A 127 -8.09 -5.03 15.44
C GLY A 127 -9.40 -4.26 15.41
N ASP A 128 -9.94 -3.99 16.59
CA ASP A 128 -11.21 -3.26 16.77
C ASP A 128 -11.01 -1.74 16.58
N ASP A 129 -9.87 -1.20 17.01
CA ASP A 129 -9.53 0.23 16.88
C ASP A 129 -8.74 0.49 15.57
N PRO A 130 -9.34 1.14 14.57
CA PRO A 130 -8.66 1.45 13.31
C PRO A 130 -7.55 2.50 13.43
N THR A 131 -7.37 3.12 14.60
CA THR A 131 -6.30 4.09 14.88
C THR A 131 -5.09 3.49 15.59
N ASP A 132 -5.17 2.21 15.96
CA ASP A 132 -4.06 1.51 16.61
C ASP A 132 -2.78 1.51 15.75
N GLU A 133 -1.64 1.35 16.40
CA GLU A 133 -0.31 1.29 15.77
C GLU A 133 -0.27 0.30 14.60
N MET A 134 -0.96 -0.84 14.68
CA MET A 134 -0.99 -1.83 13.61
C MET A 134 -1.55 -1.29 12.28
N PHE A 135 -2.31 -0.19 12.30
CA PHE A 135 -2.83 0.48 11.10
C PHE A 135 -2.03 1.70 10.67
N THR A 136 -1.07 2.16 11.46
CA THR A 136 -0.31 3.39 11.22
C THR A 136 1.18 3.17 10.98
N THR A 137 1.76 2.12 11.60
CA THR A 137 3.20 1.83 11.53
C THR A 137 3.52 0.82 10.44
N GLU A 138 4.50 1.14 9.60
CA GLU A 138 5.04 0.23 8.58
C GLU A 138 5.96 -0.81 9.23
N TYR A 139 5.52 -2.07 9.27
CA TYR A 139 6.33 -3.18 9.80
C TYR A 139 7.34 -3.72 8.79
N PHE A 140 7.04 -3.60 7.51
CA PHE A 140 7.86 -4.08 6.38
C PHE A 140 8.16 -5.59 6.48
N GLY A 141 7.10 -6.36 6.68
CA GLY A 141 7.15 -7.81 6.85
C GLY A 141 5.78 -8.45 6.63
N PRO A 142 5.64 -9.77 6.85
CA PRO A 142 4.47 -10.53 6.46
C PRO A 142 3.32 -10.39 7.50
N ILE A 143 2.92 -9.17 7.80
CA ILE A 143 1.85 -8.85 8.75
C ILE A 143 0.76 -8.05 8.03
N LEU A 144 -0.45 -8.62 7.97
CA LEU A 144 -1.66 -7.97 7.49
C LEU A 144 -2.55 -7.59 8.67
N SER A 145 -2.85 -6.31 8.83
CA SER A 145 -3.77 -5.78 9.83
C SER A 145 -5.17 -5.62 9.23
N VAL A 146 -6.19 -6.17 9.87
CA VAL A 146 -7.57 -6.13 9.37
C VAL A 146 -8.48 -5.42 10.37
N HIS A 147 -9.22 -4.42 9.89
CA HIS A 147 -10.33 -3.79 10.60
C HIS A 147 -11.66 -4.24 10.00
N VAL A 148 -12.51 -4.83 10.84
CA VAL A 148 -13.84 -5.32 10.44
C VAL A 148 -14.90 -4.37 10.96
N PHE A 149 -15.74 -3.85 10.08
CA PHE A 149 -16.71 -2.81 10.42
C PHE A 149 -18.14 -3.13 9.93
N PRO A 150 -19.18 -2.58 10.58
CA PRO A 150 -20.55 -2.71 10.12
C PRO A 150 -20.75 -2.10 8.72
N ASP A 151 -21.45 -2.78 7.82
CA ASP A 151 -21.64 -2.36 6.42
C ASP A 151 -22.16 -0.92 6.28
N ARG A 152 -23.05 -0.47 7.20
CA ARG A 152 -23.58 0.90 7.24
C ARG A 152 -22.53 1.98 7.54
N GLN A 153 -21.35 1.60 7.99
CA GLN A 153 -20.26 2.52 8.32
C GLN A 153 -19.24 2.67 7.17
N TYR A 154 -19.49 2.10 6.00
CA TYR A 154 -18.58 2.12 4.87
C TYR A 154 -18.06 3.54 4.56
N ASP A 155 -18.94 4.52 4.43
CA ASP A 155 -18.53 5.90 4.10
C ASP A 155 -17.69 6.55 5.22
N SER A 156 -18.02 6.30 6.48
CA SER A 156 -17.25 6.83 7.61
C SER A 156 -15.88 6.18 7.71
N VAL A 157 -15.79 4.87 7.52
CA VAL A 157 -14.52 4.13 7.52
C VAL A 157 -13.64 4.55 6.35
N MET A 158 -14.20 4.74 5.15
CA MET A 158 -13.47 5.24 4.00
C MET A 158 -12.84 6.62 4.27
N ARG A 159 -13.58 7.53 4.89
CA ARG A 159 -13.06 8.87 5.27
C ARG A 159 -12.01 8.78 6.38
N GLN A 160 -12.20 7.90 7.36
CA GLN A 160 -11.22 7.67 8.41
C GLN A 160 -9.93 7.07 7.86
N LEU A 161 -10.03 6.07 6.98
CA LEU A 161 -8.89 5.43 6.32
C LEU A 161 -7.98 6.44 5.61
N GLU A 162 -8.57 7.47 5.02
CA GLU A 162 -7.86 8.53 4.31
C GLU A 162 -6.81 9.23 5.19
N SER A 163 -7.06 9.38 6.49
CA SER A 163 -6.24 10.17 7.42
C SER A 163 -5.50 9.36 8.48
N VAL A 164 -5.81 8.08 8.67
CA VAL A 164 -5.24 7.25 9.75
C VAL A 164 -3.72 7.12 9.66
N ALA A 165 -3.18 6.83 8.48
CA ALA A 165 -1.74 6.65 8.30
C ALA A 165 -1.08 7.90 7.73
N PRO A 166 0.18 8.19 8.10
CA PRO A 166 0.91 9.33 7.57
C PRO A 166 1.33 9.15 6.12
N TYR A 167 1.23 7.94 5.59
CA TYR A 167 1.64 7.56 4.25
C TYR A 167 0.52 7.73 3.21
N ALA A 168 0.91 7.90 1.94
CA ALA A 168 -0.02 7.92 0.81
C ALA A 168 0.66 7.34 -0.45
N LEU A 169 1.20 6.12 -0.34
CA LEU A 169 1.91 5.47 -1.44
C LEU A 169 0.94 4.74 -2.36
N THR A 170 0.34 3.65 -1.90
CA THR A 170 -0.60 2.88 -2.71
C THR A 170 -1.88 2.54 -1.93
N GLY A 171 -2.92 2.20 -2.67
CA GLY A 171 -4.17 1.72 -2.10
C GLY A 171 -5.02 1.02 -3.13
N SER A 172 -5.92 0.17 -2.67
CA SER A 172 -6.84 -0.57 -3.51
C SER A 172 -8.26 -0.54 -2.99
N ILE A 173 -9.23 -0.54 -3.92
CA ILE A 173 -10.63 -0.83 -3.66
C ILE A 173 -11.05 -2.12 -4.34
N ILE A 174 -11.74 -3.00 -3.61
CA ILE A 174 -12.36 -4.20 -4.16
C ILE A 174 -13.87 -4.02 -4.11
N ALA A 175 -14.49 -3.86 -5.27
CA ALA A 175 -15.93 -3.60 -5.43
C ALA A 175 -16.42 -3.99 -6.82
N GLN A 176 -17.67 -4.45 -6.90
CA GLN A 176 -18.37 -4.63 -8.18
C GLN A 176 -19.25 -3.41 -8.49
N ASP A 177 -19.68 -2.67 -7.48
CA ASP A 177 -20.49 -1.45 -7.63
C ASP A 177 -19.64 -0.31 -8.20
N ARG A 178 -20.00 0.13 -9.41
CA ARG A 178 -19.29 1.20 -10.12
C ARG A 178 -19.41 2.56 -9.46
N ALA A 179 -20.54 2.83 -8.77
CA ALA A 179 -20.75 4.07 -8.03
C ALA A 179 -19.84 4.12 -6.80
N ALA A 180 -19.71 2.99 -6.08
CA ALA A 180 -18.78 2.86 -4.95
C ALA A 180 -17.32 3.05 -5.38
N ILE A 181 -16.93 2.50 -6.54
CA ILE A 181 -15.58 2.70 -7.09
C ILE A 181 -15.33 4.18 -7.40
N ALA A 182 -16.28 4.86 -8.05
CA ALA A 182 -16.16 6.27 -8.38
C ALA A 182 -16.06 7.15 -7.13
N GLU A 183 -16.89 6.90 -6.11
CA GLU A 183 -16.87 7.62 -4.85
C GLU A 183 -15.57 7.39 -4.08
N ALA A 184 -15.10 6.14 -3.98
CA ALA A 184 -13.83 5.83 -3.34
C ALA A 184 -12.64 6.52 -4.06
N SER A 185 -12.63 6.52 -5.39
CA SER A 185 -11.61 7.22 -6.19
C SER A 185 -11.61 8.73 -5.91
N ARG A 186 -12.78 9.32 -5.69
CA ARG A 186 -12.94 10.74 -5.37
C ARG A 186 -12.48 11.07 -3.95
N VAL A 187 -12.92 10.28 -2.97
CA VAL A 187 -12.61 10.52 -1.54
C VAL A 187 -11.15 10.24 -1.25
N LEU A 188 -10.62 9.12 -1.76
CA LEU A 188 -9.27 8.64 -1.46
C LEU A 188 -8.20 9.19 -2.42
N ARG A 189 -8.51 10.19 -3.24
CA ARG A 189 -7.58 10.74 -4.26
C ARG A 189 -6.23 11.21 -3.73
N PHE A 190 -6.15 11.55 -2.43
CA PHE A 190 -4.90 11.96 -1.77
C PHE A 190 -4.36 10.92 -0.79
N ALA A 191 -5.04 9.77 -0.66
CA ALA A 191 -4.62 8.68 0.21
C ALA A 191 -3.65 7.70 -0.47
N ALA A 192 -3.53 7.76 -1.81
CA ALA A 192 -2.66 6.88 -2.57
C ALA A 192 -2.15 7.56 -3.85
N GLY A 193 -0.85 7.50 -4.10
CA GLY A 193 -0.26 7.91 -5.36
C GLY A 193 -0.55 6.92 -6.48
N ASN A 194 -0.57 5.61 -6.17
CA ASN A 194 -1.05 4.57 -7.06
C ASN A 194 -2.33 3.95 -6.48
N PHE A 195 -3.43 4.10 -7.21
CA PHE A 195 -4.75 3.62 -6.80
C PHE A 195 -5.21 2.49 -7.71
N TYR A 196 -5.53 1.34 -7.11
CA TYR A 196 -5.91 0.12 -7.81
C TYR A 196 -7.39 -0.20 -7.61
N VAL A 197 -7.99 -0.81 -8.61
CA VAL A 197 -9.40 -1.26 -8.58
C VAL A 197 -9.42 -2.74 -8.89
N ASN A 198 -9.98 -3.53 -7.96
CA ASN A 198 -10.08 -4.99 -8.07
C ASN A 198 -8.74 -5.70 -8.30
N ASP A 199 -7.68 -5.17 -7.70
CA ASP A 199 -6.35 -5.76 -7.71
C ASP A 199 -5.64 -5.47 -6.37
N LYS A 200 -4.51 -6.14 -6.11
CA LYS A 200 -3.64 -5.84 -4.98
C LYS A 200 -2.96 -4.47 -5.14
N PRO A 201 -2.61 -3.76 -4.06
CA PRO A 201 -2.02 -2.41 -4.14
C PRO A 201 -0.53 -2.41 -4.51
N THR A 202 0.04 -3.52 -4.91
CA THR A 202 1.49 -3.70 -5.16
C THR A 202 1.76 -4.34 -6.51
N GLY A 203 3.02 -4.27 -6.98
CA GLY A 203 3.45 -4.89 -8.23
C GLY A 203 3.31 -3.96 -9.43
N ALA A 204 3.54 -2.66 -9.25
CA ALA A 204 3.58 -1.70 -10.35
C ALA A 204 4.63 -2.10 -11.40
N VAL A 205 4.22 -2.08 -12.68
CA VAL A 205 5.09 -2.42 -13.81
C VAL A 205 5.63 -1.14 -14.41
N VAL A 206 6.95 -1.06 -14.56
CA VAL A 206 7.64 0.09 -15.16
C VAL A 206 7.08 0.37 -16.56
N GLY A 207 6.76 1.63 -16.84
CA GLY A 207 6.16 2.07 -18.11
C GLY A 207 4.64 1.88 -18.19
N GLN A 208 4.02 1.13 -17.29
CA GLN A 208 2.56 0.94 -17.24
C GLN A 208 1.92 1.68 -16.04
N GLN A 209 2.52 1.54 -14.86
CA GLN A 209 2.07 2.25 -13.66
C GLN A 209 3.23 3.06 -13.09
N PRO A 210 3.37 4.34 -13.47
CA PRO A 210 4.33 5.25 -12.85
C PRO A 210 4.13 5.28 -11.34
N PHE A 211 5.22 5.04 -10.59
CA PHE A 211 5.15 4.73 -9.17
C PHE A 211 5.58 5.91 -8.29
N GLY A 212 4.83 6.12 -7.21
CA GLY A 212 5.14 7.12 -6.20
C GLY A 212 3.92 7.50 -5.40
N GLY A 213 4.15 8.17 -4.28
CA GLY A 213 3.12 8.66 -3.39
C GLY A 213 3.51 9.95 -2.68
N GLY A 214 2.53 10.56 -2.05
CA GLY A 214 2.67 11.81 -1.31
C GLY A 214 2.79 11.61 0.20
N ARG A 215 2.64 12.69 0.95
CA ARG A 215 2.77 12.71 2.41
C ARG A 215 4.12 12.14 2.86
N ALA A 216 4.13 11.29 3.90
CA ALA A 216 5.35 10.64 4.36
C ALA A 216 5.93 9.60 3.37
N SER A 217 5.19 9.23 2.31
CA SER A 217 5.70 8.32 1.29
C SER A 217 6.61 8.97 0.24
N GLY A 218 6.71 10.30 0.21
CA GLY A 218 7.65 10.98 -0.67
C GLY A 218 7.08 12.14 -1.46
N THR A 219 7.73 12.47 -2.57
CA THR A 219 7.43 13.65 -3.39
C THR A 219 6.51 13.37 -4.57
N ASN A 220 6.08 12.12 -4.73
CA ASN A 220 5.19 11.65 -5.79
C ASN A 220 5.66 11.98 -7.22
N ASP A 221 6.95 11.90 -7.47
CA ASP A 221 7.57 12.23 -8.76
C ASP A 221 7.42 11.14 -9.84
N LYS A 222 6.64 10.10 -9.56
CA LYS A 222 6.26 9.06 -10.53
C LYS A 222 7.44 8.39 -11.23
N ALA A 223 8.22 7.62 -10.47
CA ALA A 223 9.29 6.77 -11.01
C ALA A 223 8.76 5.88 -12.15
N GLY A 224 9.53 5.76 -13.22
CA GLY A 224 9.12 5.03 -14.43
C GLY A 224 8.25 5.84 -15.39
N ALA A 225 8.15 7.16 -15.23
CA ALA A 225 7.42 8.06 -16.12
C ALA A 225 8.33 9.16 -16.68
N ALA A 226 7.97 9.68 -17.86
CA ALA A 226 8.68 10.81 -18.47
C ALA A 226 8.67 12.06 -17.58
N GLN A 227 7.61 12.28 -16.81
CA GLN A 227 7.49 13.38 -15.87
C GLN A 227 8.60 13.36 -14.79
N ASN A 228 9.05 12.18 -14.39
CA ASN A 228 10.14 12.04 -13.42
C ASN A 228 11.44 12.66 -13.95
N LEU A 229 11.72 12.52 -15.25
CA LEU A 229 12.93 13.05 -15.88
C LEU A 229 13.03 14.56 -15.80
N LEU A 230 11.90 15.27 -15.76
CA LEU A 230 11.87 16.75 -15.62
C LEU A 230 12.47 17.23 -14.28
N ARG A 231 12.50 16.36 -13.27
CA ARG A 231 13.11 16.67 -11.96
C ARG A 231 14.64 16.72 -12.03
N TRP A 232 15.22 16.01 -12.99
CA TRP A 232 16.66 15.86 -13.18
C TRP A 232 17.24 16.80 -14.21
N THR A 233 16.39 17.60 -14.89
CA THR A 233 16.81 18.52 -15.94
C THR A 233 16.70 19.97 -15.47
N SER A 234 17.52 20.83 -16.05
CA SER A 234 17.44 22.29 -15.93
C SER A 234 17.04 22.87 -17.29
N THR A 235 15.90 23.54 -17.33
CA THR A 235 15.39 24.11 -18.57
C THR A 235 16.08 25.43 -18.88
N ARG A 236 16.38 25.67 -20.15
CA ARG A 236 16.90 26.91 -20.68
C ARG A 236 16.03 27.38 -21.83
N SER A 237 15.59 28.63 -21.79
CA SER A 237 14.88 29.26 -22.89
C SER A 237 15.85 30.11 -23.70
N ILE A 238 15.78 30.01 -25.03
CA ILE A 238 16.55 30.82 -25.98
C ILE A 238 15.53 31.52 -26.85
N LYS A 239 15.65 32.86 -26.95
CA LYS A 239 14.90 33.68 -27.89
C LYS A 239 15.89 34.28 -28.88
N GLU A 240 15.70 33.97 -30.16
CA GLU A 240 16.45 34.58 -31.26
C GLU A 240 15.48 35.44 -32.08
N THR A 241 15.90 36.67 -32.43
CA THR A 241 15.11 37.58 -33.27
C THR A 241 15.85 37.75 -34.59
N PHE A 242 15.29 37.20 -35.66
CA PHE A 242 15.92 37.26 -36.98
C PHE A 242 15.86 38.65 -37.61
N THR A 243 14.87 39.48 -37.22
CA THR A 243 14.78 40.90 -37.61
C THR A 243 14.68 41.75 -36.34
N PRO A 244 15.82 42.05 -35.69
CA PRO A 244 15.79 42.80 -34.46
C PRO A 244 15.35 44.24 -34.72
N PRO A 245 14.58 44.87 -33.82
CA PRO A 245 14.22 46.29 -33.93
C PRO A 245 15.49 47.14 -33.81
N THR A 246 15.59 48.14 -34.67
CA THR A 246 16.70 49.12 -34.71
C THR A 246 16.32 50.46 -34.09
N ASP A 247 15.07 50.65 -33.74
CA ASP A 247 14.54 51.81 -33.03
C ASP A 247 13.96 51.39 -31.68
N HIS A 248 14.12 52.26 -30.68
CA HIS A 248 13.61 51.99 -29.33
C HIS A 248 12.12 52.37 -29.19
N THR A 249 11.57 53.13 -30.14
CA THR A 249 10.16 53.53 -30.11
C THR A 249 9.25 52.40 -30.59
N TYR A 250 8.14 52.21 -29.89
CA TYR A 250 7.07 51.29 -30.33
C TYR A 250 6.14 52.00 -31.34
N PRO A 251 5.47 51.22 -32.24
CA PRO A 251 4.62 51.79 -33.29
C PRO A 251 3.54 52.76 -32.79
N HIS A 252 3.05 52.63 -31.57
CA HIS A 252 2.05 53.55 -30.98
C HIS A 252 2.63 54.86 -30.47
N LEU A 253 3.95 55.01 -30.48
CA LEU A 253 4.65 56.23 -30.08
C LEU A 253 5.15 57.04 -31.29
N GLN A 254 4.89 56.55 -32.49
CA GLN A 254 5.28 57.22 -33.74
C GLN A 254 4.17 58.09 -34.31
#